data_4a4b639b8979d6c2c4e27cb9c847e9ce
#
_entry.id   4a4b639b8979d6c2c4e27cb9c847e9ce
#
_cell.length_a   1.000
_cell.length_b   1.000
_cell.length_c   1.000
_cell.angle_alpha   90.00
_cell.angle_beta   90.00
_cell.angle_gamma   90.00
#
_symmetry.space_group_name_H-M   'P 1'
#
loop_
_entity.id
_entity.type
_entity.pdbx_description
1 polymer ?
#
loop_
_entity_poly.entity_id
_entity_poly.type
_entity_poly.pdbx_seq_one_letter_code
_entity_poly.pdbx_strand_id
1 'polypeptide(L)'
;MLVAGISAPATAEWLLDADAGVLYDSNLNRAYESADIRADGAVTLGAAGGSYFALSGADGLTLTANARSEIYHRFHGLNLLGLGGTALYRHKFGLGYAAPWILLSASASHDNYRDDIRDSDRVELRAELGKRFTETFDAAFGGRFERRYAKNDAPAVPRISGKVFDLRGRSAYVRAGYAVSDQLLLGAELAVRRGDVVATTRRDFEIFVVSDAIAADPTFGSDFFAYRLRGTTDTAKLTASWALDDRSSLNFAYTDERTDAAGGIIYRSHSANLVYAWRY
;
A
#
# COMPACT_ATOMS: atom_id res chain seq x y z
N MET A 1 26.91 36.45 -27.40
CA MET A 1 27.02 35.08 -27.98
C MET A 1 26.39 34.13 -27.02
N LEU A 2 25.08 33.79 -27.21
CA LEU A 2 24.34 32.85 -26.38
C LEU A 2 24.73 31.43 -26.86
N VAL A 3 25.44 30.69 -26.02
CA VAL A 3 25.64 29.27 -26.20
C VAL A 3 24.35 28.57 -25.72
N ALA A 4 23.51 28.19 -26.65
CA ALA A 4 22.41 27.29 -26.38
C ALA A 4 22.99 25.95 -25.90
N GLY A 5 22.89 25.67 -24.63
CA GLY A 5 23.23 24.37 -24.07
C GLY A 5 22.36 23.31 -24.71
N ILE A 6 22.97 22.43 -25.51
CA ILE A 6 22.34 21.23 -26.03
C ILE A 6 22.11 20.35 -24.81
N SER A 7 20.86 20.29 -24.32
CA SER A 7 20.47 19.29 -23.34
C SER A 7 20.67 17.90 -23.99
N ALA A 8 21.54 17.08 -23.41
CA ALA A 8 21.67 15.68 -23.82
C ALA A 8 20.27 15.03 -23.76
N PRO A 9 19.91 14.20 -24.74
CA PRO A 9 18.65 13.49 -24.71
C PRO A 9 18.60 12.64 -23.44
N ALA A 10 17.45 12.68 -22.72
CA ALA A 10 17.21 11.83 -21.57
C ALA A 10 17.36 10.37 -22.03
N THR A 11 18.35 9.65 -21.48
CA THR A 11 18.50 8.23 -21.73
C THR A 11 17.41 7.50 -20.96
N ALA A 12 16.55 6.78 -21.69
CA ALA A 12 15.52 5.95 -21.06
C ALA A 12 16.09 4.55 -20.82
N GLU A 13 16.04 4.10 -19.58
CA GLU A 13 16.35 2.72 -19.21
C GLU A 13 15.04 1.95 -19.00
N TRP A 14 14.90 0.81 -19.67
CA TRP A 14 13.74 -0.06 -19.51
C TRP A 14 13.80 -0.80 -18.18
N LEU A 15 12.66 -0.90 -17.53
CA LEU A 15 12.46 -1.61 -16.29
C LEU A 15 11.40 -2.68 -16.53
N LEU A 16 11.68 -3.91 -16.10
CA LEU A 16 10.72 -4.99 -16.07
C LEU A 16 10.92 -5.76 -14.77
N ASP A 17 9.92 -5.74 -13.92
CA ASP A 17 9.90 -6.42 -12.63
C ASP A 17 8.76 -7.43 -12.60
N ALA A 18 8.99 -8.59 -11.99
CA ALA A 18 7.97 -9.58 -11.69
C ALA A 18 8.15 -10.08 -10.27
N ASP A 19 7.05 -10.41 -9.60
CA ASP A 19 7.09 -10.95 -8.27
C ASP A 19 6.02 -12.01 -8.04
N ALA A 20 6.33 -12.94 -7.12
CA ALA A 20 5.40 -13.93 -6.63
C ALA A 20 5.62 -14.11 -5.13
N GLY A 21 4.54 -14.25 -4.37
CA GLY A 21 4.65 -14.33 -2.93
C GLY A 21 3.45 -14.97 -2.25
N VAL A 22 3.55 -14.98 -0.92
CA VAL A 22 2.46 -15.40 -0.03
C VAL A 22 2.24 -14.33 1.02
N LEU A 23 1.00 -14.12 1.37
CA LEU A 23 0.53 -13.17 2.39
C LEU A 23 -0.30 -13.94 3.42
N TYR A 24 -0.19 -13.55 4.68
CA TYR A 24 -1.08 -13.94 5.77
C TYR A 24 -1.57 -12.70 6.51
N ASP A 25 -2.85 -12.65 6.87
CA ASP A 25 -3.44 -11.59 7.70
C ASP A 25 -4.30 -12.23 8.80
N SER A 26 -4.02 -11.87 10.06
CA SER A 26 -4.67 -12.42 11.25
C SER A 26 -6.08 -11.86 11.49
N ASN A 27 -6.43 -10.73 10.89
CA ASN A 27 -7.74 -10.08 11.01
C ASN A 27 -8.10 -9.39 9.68
N LEU A 28 -8.33 -10.21 8.66
CA LEU A 28 -8.56 -9.78 7.28
C LEU A 28 -9.79 -8.87 7.13
N ASN A 29 -10.80 -9.11 7.94
CA ASN A 29 -12.05 -8.35 7.96
C ASN A 29 -12.06 -7.16 8.92
N ARG A 30 -10.95 -6.94 9.67
CA ARG A 30 -10.84 -5.82 10.62
C ARG A 30 -11.94 -5.80 11.67
N ALA A 31 -12.40 -6.98 12.10
CA ALA A 31 -13.38 -7.12 13.15
C ALA A 31 -12.75 -6.76 14.52
N TYR A 32 -13.56 -6.21 15.41
CA TYR A 32 -13.15 -5.89 16.77
C TYR A 32 -13.58 -7.00 17.75
N GLU A 33 -14.70 -7.68 17.49
CA GLU A 33 -15.15 -8.83 18.25
C GLU A 33 -14.37 -10.07 17.88
N SER A 34 -13.78 -10.75 18.86
CA SER A 34 -12.93 -11.93 18.65
C SER A 34 -13.62 -13.08 17.90
N ALA A 35 -14.93 -13.25 18.12
CA ALA A 35 -15.74 -14.28 17.46
C ALA A 35 -15.92 -14.04 15.95
N ASP A 36 -15.77 -12.78 15.54
CA ASP A 36 -15.96 -12.35 14.14
C ASP A 36 -14.65 -12.23 13.38
N ILE A 37 -13.51 -12.27 14.04
CA ILE A 37 -12.20 -12.20 13.39
C ILE A 37 -12.05 -13.35 12.37
N ARG A 38 -11.60 -12.98 11.17
CA ARG A 38 -11.30 -13.90 10.08
C ARG A 38 -9.86 -13.71 9.63
N ALA A 39 -9.09 -14.77 9.77
CA ALA A 39 -7.73 -14.85 9.26
C ALA A 39 -7.68 -15.66 7.97
N ASP A 40 -6.82 -15.27 7.04
CA ASP A 40 -6.58 -16.01 5.80
C ASP A 40 -5.19 -15.74 5.25
N GLY A 41 -4.80 -16.58 4.30
CA GLY A 41 -3.61 -16.41 3.49
C GLY A 41 -3.98 -16.25 2.01
N ALA A 42 -3.09 -15.60 1.27
CA ALA A 42 -3.22 -15.41 -0.17
C ALA A 42 -1.90 -15.70 -0.88
N VAL A 43 -1.99 -16.13 -2.14
CA VAL A 43 -0.89 -16.08 -3.10
C VAL A 43 -0.98 -14.73 -3.80
N THR A 44 0.17 -14.06 -3.94
CA THR A 44 0.30 -12.77 -4.61
C THR A 44 1.16 -12.90 -5.85
N LEU A 45 0.78 -12.22 -6.92
CA LEU A 45 1.53 -12.12 -8.15
C LEU A 45 1.59 -10.66 -8.58
N GLY A 46 2.74 -10.19 -9.02
CA GLY A 46 2.96 -8.84 -9.51
C GLY A 46 3.78 -8.82 -10.79
N ALA A 47 3.52 -7.82 -11.61
CA ALA A 47 4.36 -7.47 -12.75
C ALA A 47 4.34 -5.96 -12.92
N ALA A 48 5.48 -5.37 -13.25
CA ALA A 48 5.59 -3.96 -13.58
C ALA A 48 6.54 -3.77 -14.75
N GLY A 49 6.19 -2.86 -15.66
CA GLY A 49 7.04 -2.48 -16.79
C GLY A 49 7.04 -0.97 -16.95
N GLY A 50 8.18 -0.39 -17.36
CA GLY A 50 8.26 1.04 -17.50
C GLY A 50 9.63 1.55 -17.93
N SER A 51 9.88 2.83 -17.65
CA SER A 51 11.14 3.46 -18.02
C SER A 51 11.60 4.46 -16.94
N TYR A 52 12.89 4.51 -16.74
CA TYR A 52 13.56 5.56 -15.98
C TYR A 52 14.14 6.59 -16.96
N PHE A 53 13.94 7.85 -16.63
CA PHE A 53 14.44 9.01 -17.38
C PHE A 53 15.35 9.83 -16.45
N ALA A 54 16.63 9.90 -16.76
CA ALA A 54 17.55 10.84 -16.14
C ALA A 54 17.29 12.25 -16.72
N LEU A 55 16.60 13.10 -15.98
CA LEU A 55 16.27 14.47 -16.41
C LEU A 55 17.46 15.41 -16.21
N SER A 56 18.26 15.17 -15.17
CA SER A 56 19.52 15.86 -14.89
C SER A 56 20.41 14.96 -14.02
N GLY A 57 21.61 15.43 -13.65
CA GLY A 57 22.46 14.71 -12.68
C GLY A 57 21.86 14.58 -11.28
N ALA A 58 20.84 15.39 -10.96
CA ALA A 58 20.14 15.38 -9.67
C ALA A 58 18.70 14.87 -9.74
N ASP A 59 18.10 14.81 -10.94
CA ASP A 59 16.68 14.58 -11.16
C ASP A 59 16.44 13.30 -11.96
N GLY A 60 15.55 12.47 -11.49
CA GLY A 60 15.09 11.27 -12.16
C GLY A 60 13.58 11.15 -12.14
N LEU A 61 13.00 10.66 -13.23
CA LEU A 61 11.58 10.33 -13.36
C LEU A 61 11.44 8.87 -13.75
N THR A 62 10.66 8.12 -12.97
CA THR A 62 10.28 6.75 -13.32
C THR A 62 8.80 6.70 -13.65
N LEU A 63 8.45 6.11 -14.77
CA LEU A 63 7.07 5.84 -15.18
C LEU A 63 6.88 4.34 -15.31
N THR A 64 5.90 3.75 -14.60
CA THR A 64 5.62 2.31 -14.67
C THR A 64 4.13 2.05 -14.84
N ALA A 65 3.80 1.02 -15.63
CA ALA A 65 2.52 0.34 -15.60
C ALA A 65 2.68 -0.93 -14.75
N ASN A 66 1.66 -1.30 -13.98
CA ASN A 66 1.71 -2.46 -13.12
C ASN A 66 0.41 -3.25 -13.14
N ALA A 67 0.53 -4.56 -12.92
CA ALA A 67 -0.56 -5.48 -12.69
C ALA A 67 -0.29 -6.26 -11.41
N ARG A 68 -1.33 -6.53 -10.62
CA ARG A 68 -1.24 -7.33 -9.41
C ARG A 68 -2.43 -8.27 -9.29
N SER A 69 -2.21 -9.44 -8.70
CA SER A 69 -3.25 -10.38 -8.38
C SER A 69 -3.06 -10.92 -6.97
N GLU A 70 -4.16 -11.10 -6.26
CA GLU A 70 -4.20 -11.73 -4.94
C GLU A 70 -5.26 -12.82 -4.98
N ILE A 71 -4.90 -14.06 -4.58
CA ILE A 71 -5.78 -15.22 -4.60
C ILE A 71 -5.84 -15.78 -3.18
N TYR A 72 -6.95 -15.54 -2.50
CA TYR A 72 -7.19 -15.94 -1.11
C TYR A 72 -7.61 -17.41 -1.02
N HIS A 73 -7.14 -18.08 0.04
CA HIS A 73 -7.40 -19.51 0.24
C HIS A 73 -8.86 -19.81 0.62
N ARG A 74 -9.46 -19.01 1.49
CA ARG A 74 -10.82 -19.23 2.03
C ARG A 74 -11.80 -18.17 1.57
N PHE A 75 -11.42 -16.89 1.65
CA PHE A 75 -12.30 -15.76 1.38
C PHE A 75 -12.18 -15.29 -0.07
N HIS A 76 -12.62 -16.15 -1.00
CA HIS A 76 -12.44 -15.93 -2.44
C HIS A 76 -13.11 -14.65 -2.97
N GLY A 77 -14.09 -14.06 -2.26
CA GLY A 77 -14.63 -12.74 -2.60
C GLY A 77 -13.58 -11.64 -2.62
N LEU A 78 -12.45 -11.83 -1.90
CA LEU A 78 -11.32 -10.92 -1.87
C LEU A 78 -10.32 -11.12 -3.01
N ASN A 79 -10.48 -12.17 -3.84
CA ASN A 79 -9.60 -12.36 -4.99
C ASN A 79 -9.61 -11.10 -5.85
N LEU A 80 -8.43 -10.60 -6.15
CA LEU A 80 -8.19 -9.30 -6.77
C LEU A 80 -7.39 -9.43 -8.05
N LEU A 81 -7.78 -8.65 -9.06
CA LEU A 81 -6.93 -8.25 -10.17
C LEU A 81 -6.88 -6.72 -10.20
N GLY A 82 -5.71 -6.14 -9.99
CA GLY A 82 -5.46 -4.71 -10.03
C GLY A 82 -4.58 -4.33 -11.22
N LEU A 83 -4.95 -3.27 -11.94
CA LEU A 83 -4.15 -2.67 -13.00
C LEU A 83 -3.90 -1.21 -12.69
N GLY A 84 -2.68 -0.72 -12.90
CA GLY A 84 -2.37 0.64 -12.53
C GLY A 84 -1.13 1.22 -13.19
N GLY A 85 -0.80 2.43 -12.77
CA GLY A 85 0.42 3.11 -13.18
C GLY A 85 0.94 4.01 -12.07
N THR A 86 2.24 4.27 -12.11
CA THR A 86 2.94 5.11 -11.13
C THR A 86 3.91 6.03 -11.86
N ALA A 87 3.89 7.30 -11.47
CA ALA A 87 4.93 8.28 -11.78
C ALA A 87 5.69 8.57 -10.48
N LEU A 88 7.02 8.46 -10.51
CA LEU A 88 7.89 8.70 -9.37
C LEU A 88 9.01 9.66 -9.79
N TYR A 89 9.03 10.83 -9.18
CA TYR A 89 10.08 11.83 -9.35
C TYR A 89 11.00 11.83 -8.13
N ARG A 90 12.30 11.85 -8.37
CA ARG A 90 13.34 11.97 -7.35
C ARG A 90 14.26 13.14 -7.68
N HIS A 91 14.46 13.99 -6.68
CA HIS A 91 15.48 15.05 -6.74
C HIS A 91 16.51 14.86 -5.60
N LYS A 92 17.77 15.05 -5.92
CA LYS A 92 18.90 14.96 -4.98
C LYS A 92 19.48 16.36 -4.75
N PHE A 93 19.53 16.83 -3.51
CA PHE A 93 19.98 18.18 -3.15
C PHE A 93 21.51 18.31 -3.07
N GLY A 94 22.22 17.76 -4.02
CA GLY A 94 23.67 17.85 -4.12
C GLY A 94 24.32 16.55 -4.63
N LEU A 95 25.64 16.57 -4.69
CA LEU A 95 26.46 15.47 -5.14
C LEU A 95 26.88 14.58 -3.95
N GLY A 96 27.23 13.34 -4.25
CA GLY A 96 27.72 12.40 -3.26
C GLY A 96 26.62 11.56 -2.60
N TYR A 97 27.04 10.56 -1.84
CA TYR A 97 26.15 9.55 -1.28
C TYR A 97 25.27 10.06 -0.14
N ALA A 98 25.76 11.03 0.65
CA ALA A 98 25.06 11.58 1.81
C ALA A 98 24.13 12.76 1.46
N ALA A 99 24.01 13.16 0.17
CA ALA A 99 23.12 14.23 -0.23
C ALA A 99 21.66 13.87 0.07
N PRO A 100 20.90 14.76 0.74
CA PRO A 100 19.47 14.54 0.95
C PRO A 100 18.73 14.40 -0.38
N TRP A 101 17.57 13.73 -0.36
CA TRP A 101 16.68 13.63 -1.52
C TRP A 101 15.24 13.91 -1.15
N ILE A 102 14.48 14.39 -2.11
CA ILE A 102 13.03 14.36 -2.08
C ILE A 102 12.53 13.35 -3.10
N LEU A 103 11.47 12.64 -2.76
CA LEU A 103 10.77 11.72 -3.62
C LEU A 103 9.29 12.12 -3.64
N LEU A 104 8.76 12.31 -4.84
CA LEU A 104 7.34 12.55 -5.07
C LEU A 104 6.79 11.43 -5.93
N SER A 105 5.67 10.82 -5.54
CA SER A 105 5.00 9.85 -6.37
C SER A 105 3.52 10.08 -6.47
N ALA A 106 2.97 9.76 -7.64
CA ALA A 106 1.55 9.70 -7.91
C ALA A 106 1.24 8.35 -8.55
N SER A 107 0.27 7.63 -8.02
CA SER A 107 -0.19 6.38 -8.59
C SER A 107 -1.71 6.38 -8.76
N ALA A 108 -2.17 5.66 -9.79
CA ALA A 108 -3.58 5.38 -10.00
C ALA A 108 -3.74 3.90 -10.36
N SER A 109 -4.77 3.25 -9.82
CA SER A 109 -5.10 1.86 -10.15
C SER A 109 -6.60 1.64 -10.22
N HIS A 110 -6.99 0.64 -11.01
CA HIS A 110 -8.30 0.03 -11.03
C HIS A 110 -8.21 -1.34 -10.38
N ASP A 111 -8.96 -1.55 -9.31
CA ASP A 111 -8.98 -2.78 -8.53
C ASP A 111 -10.32 -3.49 -8.78
N ASN A 112 -10.27 -4.69 -9.36
CA ASN A 112 -11.42 -5.55 -9.63
C ASN A 112 -11.36 -6.76 -8.69
N TYR A 113 -12.38 -6.92 -7.87
CA TYR A 113 -12.51 -7.99 -6.90
C TYR A 113 -13.55 -9.01 -7.36
N ARG A 114 -13.44 -10.24 -6.92
CA ARG A 114 -14.47 -11.22 -7.16
C ARG A 114 -15.81 -10.86 -6.50
N ASP A 115 -15.78 -10.22 -5.34
CA ASP A 115 -16.92 -9.59 -4.70
C ASP A 115 -16.93 -8.09 -5.06
N ASP A 116 -17.77 -7.71 -5.99
CA ASP A 116 -17.81 -6.43 -6.69
C ASP A 116 -18.11 -5.22 -5.80
N ILE A 117 -18.61 -5.42 -4.57
CA ILE A 117 -18.78 -4.31 -3.61
C ILE A 117 -17.44 -3.60 -3.31
N ARG A 118 -16.31 -4.29 -3.57
CA ARG A 118 -14.94 -3.80 -3.34
C ARG A 118 -14.31 -3.18 -4.58
N ASP A 119 -14.96 -3.27 -5.74
CA ASP A 119 -14.44 -2.69 -6.98
C ASP A 119 -14.25 -1.19 -6.85
N SER A 120 -13.09 -0.72 -7.25
CA SER A 120 -12.72 0.67 -7.00
C SER A 120 -11.60 1.18 -7.89
N ASP A 121 -11.62 2.51 -8.11
CA ASP A 121 -10.44 3.24 -8.57
C ASP A 121 -9.71 3.82 -7.36
N ARG A 122 -8.39 3.69 -7.33
CA ARG A 122 -7.54 4.21 -6.27
C ARG A 122 -6.59 5.25 -6.84
N VAL A 123 -6.37 6.33 -6.08
CA VAL A 123 -5.34 7.33 -6.34
C VAL A 123 -4.52 7.49 -5.06
N GLU A 124 -3.21 7.49 -5.18
CA GLU A 124 -2.28 7.77 -4.08
C GLU A 124 -1.27 8.84 -4.49
N LEU A 125 -1.03 9.79 -3.61
CA LEU A 125 0.04 10.78 -3.70
C LEU A 125 0.95 10.61 -2.49
N ARG A 126 2.26 10.62 -2.72
CA ARG A 126 3.29 10.50 -1.67
C ARG A 126 4.36 11.56 -1.86
N ALA A 127 4.80 12.13 -0.74
CA ALA A 127 5.98 12.98 -0.67
C ALA A 127 6.87 12.49 0.47
N GLU A 128 8.18 12.40 0.23
CA GLU A 128 9.16 11.90 1.19
C GLU A 128 10.44 12.72 1.10
N LEU A 129 11.03 13.06 2.25
CA LEU A 129 12.35 13.62 2.37
C LEU A 129 13.24 12.62 3.10
N GLY A 130 14.37 12.28 2.51
CA GLY A 130 15.28 11.29 3.06
C GLY A 130 16.74 11.71 2.96
N LYS A 131 17.56 11.02 3.75
CA LYS A 131 19.01 11.20 3.77
C LYS A 131 19.69 9.89 4.16
N ARG A 132 20.86 9.66 3.53
CA ARG A 132 21.80 8.63 3.98
C ARG A 132 22.75 9.25 4.98
N PHE A 133 22.83 8.67 6.19
CA PHE A 133 23.65 9.16 7.30
C PHE A 133 25.00 8.48 7.34
N THR A 134 25.05 7.20 7.01
CA THR A 134 26.28 6.41 6.86
C THR A 134 26.22 5.61 5.57
N GLU A 135 27.25 4.84 5.25
CA GLU A 135 27.23 3.93 4.09
C GLU A 135 26.16 2.85 4.20
N THR A 136 25.81 2.47 5.43
CA THR A 136 24.87 1.39 5.72
C THR A 136 23.51 1.87 6.24
N PHE A 137 23.36 3.14 6.65
CA PHE A 137 22.14 3.64 7.29
C PHE A 137 21.54 4.82 6.56
N ASP A 138 20.27 4.72 6.23
CA ASP A 138 19.43 5.82 5.75
C ASP A 138 18.15 5.96 6.55
N ALA A 139 17.57 7.15 6.54
CA ALA A 139 16.25 7.39 7.09
C ALA A 139 15.50 8.44 6.25
N ALA A 140 14.18 8.36 6.31
CA ALA A 140 13.29 9.29 5.64
C ALA A 140 12.03 9.49 6.46
N PHE A 141 11.38 10.63 6.23
CA PHE A 141 10.03 10.90 6.70
C PHE A 141 9.18 11.39 5.55
N GLY A 142 7.89 11.16 5.62
CA GLY A 142 7.02 11.51 4.53
C GLY A 142 5.55 11.56 4.90
N GLY A 143 4.75 11.93 3.90
CA GLY A 143 3.31 11.92 3.96
C GLY A 143 2.73 11.19 2.75
N ARG A 144 1.54 10.63 2.95
CA ARG A 144 0.76 9.95 1.93
C ARG A 144 -0.69 10.43 2.01
N PHE A 145 -1.26 10.70 0.87
CA PHE A 145 -2.70 10.92 0.68
C PHE A 145 -3.23 9.81 -0.21
N GLU A 146 -4.35 9.22 0.18
CA GLU A 146 -5.03 8.18 -0.59
C GLU A 146 -6.51 8.50 -0.77
N ARG A 147 -7.04 8.15 -1.93
CA ARG A 147 -8.46 8.20 -2.25
C ARG A 147 -8.84 6.93 -3.00
N ARG A 148 -9.89 6.27 -2.54
CA ARG A 148 -10.49 5.11 -3.17
C ARG A 148 -11.94 5.44 -3.50
N TYR A 149 -12.32 5.29 -4.76
CA TYR A 149 -13.65 5.57 -5.29
C TYR A 149 -14.36 4.24 -5.51
N ALA A 150 -15.34 3.89 -4.66
CA ALA A 150 -16.13 2.68 -4.82
C ALA A 150 -16.96 2.76 -6.11
N LYS A 151 -16.96 1.69 -6.89
CA LYS A 151 -17.78 1.59 -8.12
C LYS A 151 -19.22 1.30 -7.79
N ASN A 152 -19.49 0.46 -6.80
CA ASN A 152 -20.79 -0.03 -6.45
C ASN A 152 -21.36 0.65 -5.22
N ASP A 153 -22.69 0.84 -5.20
CA ASP A 153 -23.46 1.32 -4.07
C ASP A 153 -24.56 0.29 -3.77
N ALA A 154 -24.33 -0.56 -2.77
CA ALA A 154 -25.23 -1.64 -2.39
C ALA A 154 -25.65 -1.48 -0.91
N PRO A 155 -26.57 -0.54 -0.60
CA PRO A 155 -26.94 -0.23 0.77
C PRO A 155 -27.66 -1.42 1.43
N ALA A 156 -27.18 -1.85 2.60
CA ALA A 156 -27.84 -2.86 3.42
C ALA A 156 -29.02 -2.27 4.23
N VAL A 157 -29.07 -0.94 4.36
CA VAL A 157 -30.06 -0.23 5.18
C VAL A 157 -30.63 0.93 4.38
N PRO A 158 -31.97 1.09 4.30
CA PRO A 158 -32.59 2.23 3.63
C PRO A 158 -32.07 3.58 4.15
N ARG A 159 -31.75 4.50 3.26
CA ARG A 159 -31.25 5.86 3.54
C ARG A 159 -29.82 5.93 4.09
N ILE A 160 -29.11 4.82 4.22
CA ILE A 160 -27.67 4.79 4.54
C ILE A 160 -26.93 4.38 3.27
N SER A 161 -25.82 5.05 2.92
CA SER A 161 -25.02 4.70 1.74
C SER A 161 -24.48 3.26 1.84
N GLY A 162 -24.45 2.55 0.72
CA GLY A 162 -23.78 1.27 0.57
C GLY A 162 -22.34 1.38 0.10
N LYS A 163 -21.82 2.59 -0.17
CA LYS A 163 -20.45 2.83 -0.64
C LYS A 163 -19.42 2.69 0.49
N VAL A 164 -19.34 1.51 1.10
CA VAL A 164 -18.44 1.24 2.23
C VAL A 164 -16.98 1.33 1.86
N PHE A 165 -16.63 1.06 0.60
CA PHE A 165 -15.24 1.13 0.10
C PHE A 165 -14.91 2.44 -0.62
N ASP A 166 -15.75 3.48 -0.48
CA ASP A 166 -15.43 4.85 -0.89
C ASP A 166 -14.64 5.53 0.23
N LEU A 167 -13.28 5.47 0.16
CA LEU A 167 -12.41 5.78 1.28
C LEU A 167 -11.45 6.93 0.94
N ARG A 168 -11.13 7.72 1.95
CA ARG A 168 -10.03 8.69 1.92
C ARG A 168 -9.19 8.59 3.17
N GLY A 169 -7.89 8.81 3.02
CA GLY A 169 -6.97 8.80 4.15
C GLY A 169 -5.76 9.68 3.91
N ARG A 170 -5.11 10.06 4.99
CA ARG A 170 -3.81 10.70 4.99
C ARG A 170 -2.95 10.09 6.06
N SER A 171 -1.68 9.89 5.77
CA SER A 171 -0.73 9.35 6.73
C SER A 171 0.55 10.17 6.76
N ALA A 172 1.19 10.17 7.93
CA ALA A 172 2.57 10.58 8.11
C ALA A 172 3.36 9.34 8.54
N TYR A 173 4.60 9.23 8.12
CA TYR A 173 5.46 8.11 8.46
C TYR A 173 6.92 8.52 8.60
N VAL A 174 7.66 7.70 9.33
CA VAL A 174 9.12 7.69 9.35
C VAL A 174 9.59 6.29 9.00
N ARG A 175 10.66 6.18 8.23
CA ARG A 175 11.28 4.90 7.91
C ARG A 175 12.79 4.97 8.01
N ALA A 176 13.39 3.83 8.30
CA ALA A 176 14.83 3.66 8.33
C ALA A 176 15.22 2.39 7.57
N GLY A 177 16.39 2.42 6.94
CA GLY A 177 17.02 1.29 6.26
C GLY A 177 18.42 1.06 6.81
N TYR A 178 18.78 -0.20 7.05
CA TYR A 178 20.10 -0.60 7.49
C TYR A 178 20.64 -1.77 6.66
N ALA A 179 21.69 -1.52 5.89
CA ALA A 179 22.40 -2.57 5.17
C ALA A 179 23.31 -3.33 6.13
N VAL A 180 22.91 -4.55 6.47
CA VAL A 180 23.70 -5.47 7.33
C VAL A 180 24.91 -6.00 6.57
N SER A 181 24.71 -6.25 5.29
CA SER A 181 25.74 -6.67 4.32
C SER A 181 25.33 -6.20 2.92
N ASP A 182 26.16 -6.48 1.92
CA ASP A 182 25.86 -6.20 0.50
C ASP A 182 24.60 -6.95 0.01
N GLN A 183 24.23 -8.03 0.68
CA GLN A 183 23.09 -8.87 0.31
C GLN A 183 21.85 -8.66 1.20
N LEU A 184 22.00 -8.16 2.44
CA LEU A 184 20.91 -8.09 3.42
C LEU A 184 20.63 -6.65 3.83
N LEU A 185 19.42 -6.17 3.50
CA LEU A 185 18.88 -4.90 3.93
C LEU A 185 17.73 -5.14 4.92
N LEU A 186 17.81 -4.52 6.09
CA LEU A 186 16.71 -4.44 7.05
C LEU A 186 16.03 -3.09 6.97
N GLY A 187 14.72 -3.06 7.18
CA GLY A 187 13.94 -1.82 7.21
C GLY A 187 12.94 -1.80 8.35
N ALA A 188 12.64 -0.60 8.81
CA ALA A 188 11.57 -0.34 9.77
C ALA A 188 10.79 0.90 9.35
N GLU A 189 9.46 0.87 9.52
CA GLU A 189 8.57 2.00 9.27
C GLU A 189 7.57 2.12 10.42
N LEU A 190 7.35 3.33 10.90
CA LEU A 190 6.25 3.70 11.80
C LEU A 190 5.38 4.72 11.08
N ALA A 191 4.07 4.49 11.07
CA ALA A 191 3.12 5.37 10.42
C ALA A 191 1.88 5.60 11.28
N VAL A 192 1.31 6.79 11.11
CA VAL A 192 -0.01 7.14 11.64
C VAL A 192 -0.88 7.57 10.47
N ARG A 193 -2.02 6.90 10.30
CA ARG A 193 -3.02 7.18 9.26
C ARG A 193 -4.31 7.66 9.90
N ARG A 194 -4.89 8.73 9.35
CA ARG A 194 -6.23 9.22 9.70
C ARG A 194 -7.12 9.25 8.48
N GLY A 195 -8.34 8.75 8.62
CA GLY A 195 -9.29 8.71 7.50
C GLY A 195 -10.38 7.68 7.69
N ASP A 196 -10.99 7.29 6.57
CA ASP A 196 -12.02 6.27 6.56
C ASP A 196 -11.37 4.89 6.71
N VAL A 197 -12.00 4.03 7.51
CA VAL A 197 -11.64 2.63 7.74
C VAL A 197 -12.87 1.77 7.53
N VAL A 198 -12.69 0.51 7.18
CA VAL A 198 -13.78 -0.45 7.05
C VAL A 198 -13.56 -1.57 8.03
N ALA A 199 -14.57 -1.85 8.83
CA ALA A 199 -14.65 -3.05 9.66
C ALA A 199 -15.82 -3.91 9.17
N THR A 200 -15.62 -5.22 9.07
CA THR A 200 -16.66 -6.16 8.68
C THR A 200 -16.92 -7.12 9.83
N THR A 201 -18.14 -7.14 10.32
CA THR A 201 -18.57 -7.96 11.46
C THR A 201 -20.02 -8.38 11.28
N ARG A 202 -20.53 -9.27 12.13
CA ARG A 202 -21.97 -9.53 12.23
C ARG A 202 -22.72 -8.28 12.61
N ARG A 203 -24.05 -8.36 12.57
CA ARG A 203 -24.89 -7.23 12.99
C ARG A 203 -24.55 -6.81 14.41
N ASP A 204 -24.20 -5.55 14.53
CA ASP A 204 -23.86 -4.94 15.81
C ASP A 204 -24.39 -3.51 15.85
N PHE A 205 -25.09 -3.17 16.94
CA PHE A 205 -25.72 -1.88 17.10
C PHE A 205 -24.71 -0.77 17.39
N GLU A 206 -23.63 -1.07 18.11
CA GLU A 206 -22.63 -0.08 18.50
C GLU A 206 -21.89 0.47 17.26
N ILE A 207 -21.44 -0.44 16.37
CA ILE A 207 -20.77 -0.03 15.13
C ILE A 207 -21.76 0.59 14.12
N PHE A 208 -23.02 0.10 14.13
CA PHE A 208 -24.07 0.60 13.23
C PHE A 208 -24.31 2.11 13.40
N VAL A 209 -24.49 2.59 14.65
CA VAL A 209 -24.86 3.99 14.94
C VAL A 209 -23.77 5.00 14.62
N VAL A 210 -22.52 4.56 14.48
CA VAL A 210 -21.37 5.42 14.20
C VAL A 210 -20.84 5.27 12.77
N SER A 211 -21.54 4.48 11.94
CA SER A 211 -21.12 4.18 10.56
C SER A 211 -21.64 5.18 9.56
N ASP A 212 -20.78 5.65 8.65
CA ASP A 212 -21.13 6.55 7.54
C ASP A 212 -21.72 5.79 6.33
N ALA A 213 -21.44 4.50 6.19
CA ALA A 213 -21.97 3.63 5.12
C ALA A 213 -22.00 2.17 5.60
N ILE A 214 -22.97 1.39 5.10
CA ILE A 214 -23.18 -0.01 5.47
C ILE A 214 -23.62 -0.83 4.27
N ALA A 215 -22.91 -1.92 3.98
CA ALA A 215 -23.25 -2.89 2.94
C ALA A 215 -23.20 -4.32 3.49
N ALA A 216 -23.98 -5.23 2.91
CA ALA A 216 -23.80 -6.65 3.16
C ALA A 216 -22.44 -7.11 2.63
N ASP A 217 -21.76 -7.99 3.37
CA ASP A 217 -20.46 -8.53 2.99
C ASP A 217 -20.46 -10.06 2.99
N PRO A 218 -21.02 -10.67 1.94
CA PRO A 218 -21.16 -12.12 1.86
C PRO A 218 -19.82 -12.86 1.78
N THR A 219 -18.72 -12.15 1.50
CA THR A 219 -17.38 -12.74 1.49
C THR A 219 -17.05 -13.45 2.80
N PHE A 220 -17.46 -12.88 3.94
CA PHE A 220 -17.16 -13.43 5.26
C PHE A 220 -18.30 -14.25 5.88
N GLY A 221 -19.49 -14.16 5.30
CA GLY A 221 -20.70 -14.91 5.71
C GLY A 221 -21.96 -14.12 5.40
N SER A 222 -23.11 -14.81 5.34
CA SER A 222 -24.40 -14.21 4.99
C SER A 222 -24.94 -13.20 6.03
N ASP A 223 -24.40 -13.25 7.25
CA ASP A 223 -24.75 -12.39 8.39
C ASP A 223 -23.71 -11.30 8.66
N PHE A 224 -22.69 -11.17 7.78
CA PHE A 224 -21.66 -10.16 7.90
C PHE A 224 -22.00 -8.88 7.11
N PHE A 225 -21.63 -7.74 7.68
CA PHE A 225 -21.80 -6.41 7.11
C PHE A 225 -20.50 -5.63 7.20
N ALA A 226 -20.16 -4.96 6.12
CA ALA A 226 -19.08 -3.98 6.09
C ALA A 226 -19.60 -2.62 6.56
N TYR A 227 -18.86 -1.99 7.45
CA TYR A 227 -19.15 -0.70 8.07
C TYR A 227 -18.02 0.27 7.80
N ARG A 228 -18.32 1.40 7.16
CA ARG A 228 -17.34 2.47 6.98
C ARG A 228 -17.39 3.42 8.17
N LEU A 229 -16.24 3.63 8.78
CA LEU A 229 -16.04 4.44 9.97
C LEU A 229 -14.94 5.46 9.72
N ARG A 230 -14.83 6.46 10.57
CA ARG A 230 -13.63 7.28 10.69
C ARG A 230 -12.72 6.70 11.76
N GLY A 231 -11.41 6.68 11.48
CA GLY A 231 -10.46 6.11 12.42
C GLY A 231 -9.06 6.66 12.29
N THR A 232 -8.25 6.29 13.27
CA THR A 232 -6.80 6.46 13.26
C THR A 232 -6.17 5.09 13.34
N THR A 233 -5.24 4.80 12.43
CA THR A 233 -4.48 3.55 12.40
C THR A 233 -3.02 3.85 12.67
N ASP A 234 -2.46 3.23 13.69
CA ASP A 234 -1.04 3.18 13.97
C ASP A 234 -0.48 1.90 13.34
N THR A 235 0.62 2.03 12.62
CA THR A 235 1.27 0.92 11.91
C THR A 235 2.75 0.86 12.30
N ALA A 236 3.22 -0.33 12.64
CA ALA A 236 4.63 -0.67 12.75
C ALA A 236 4.96 -1.77 11.73
N LYS A 237 5.96 -1.54 10.88
CA LYS A 237 6.37 -2.47 9.84
C LYS A 237 7.86 -2.74 9.93
N LEU A 238 8.23 -4.01 9.86
CA LEU A 238 9.61 -4.49 9.74
C LEU A 238 9.77 -5.19 8.40
N THR A 239 10.90 -4.99 7.75
CA THR A 239 11.22 -5.63 6.47
C THR A 239 12.62 -6.21 6.49
N ALA A 240 12.81 -7.29 5.74
CA ALA A 240 14.11 -7.85 5.41
C ALA A 240 14.14 -8.18 3.92
N SER A 241 15.14 -7.68 3.21
CA SER A 241 15.33 -7.93 1.78
C SER A 241 16.70 -8.59 1.58
N TRP A 242 16.69 -9.80 1.05
CA TRP A 242 17.90 -10.58 0.78
C TRP A 242 18.08 -10.71 -0.73
N ALA A 243 19.15 -10.10 -1.27
CA ALA A 243 19.59 -10.29 -2.64
C ALA A 243 20.12 -11.72 -2.81
N LEU A 244 19.51 -12.51 -3.68
CA LEU A 244 19.93 -13.86 -4.01
C LEU A 244 21.01 -13.81 -5.12
N ASP A 245 20.83 -12.90 -6.05
CA ASP A 245 21.75 -12.56 -7.12
C ASP A 245 21.51 -11.10 -7.58
N ASP A 246 22.15 -10.67 -8.67
CA ASP A 246 22.06 -9.30 -9.20
C ASP A 246 20.64 -8.92 -9.72
N ARG A 247 19.76 -9.90 -9.90
CA ARG A 247 18.42 -9.72 -10.49
C ARG A 247 17.29 -10.21 -9.62
N SER A 248 17.58 -10.94 -8.55
CA SER A 248 16.53 -11.53 -7.72
C SER A 248 16.75 -11.30 -6.24
N SER A 249 15.63 -11.22 -5.52
CA SER A 249 15.64 -11.04 -4.07
C SER A 249 14.47 -11.78 -3.41
N LEU A 250 14.67 -12.14 -2.16
CA LEU A 250 13.63 -12.63 -1.26
C LEU A 250 13.32 -11.54 -0.24
N ASN A 251 12.06 -11.12 -0.21
CA ASN A 251 11.62 -9.99 0.59
C ASN A 251 10.59 -10.47 1.62
N PHE A 252 10.87 -10.23 2.89
CA PHE A 252 9.97 -10.49 3.99
C PHE A 252 9.47 -9.16 4.56
N ALA A 253 8.19 -9.08 4.93
CA ALA A 253 7.67 -7.98 5.74
C ALA A 253 6.69 -8.51 6.79
N TYR A 254 6.76 -7.91 7.98
CA TYR A 254 5.82 -8.08 9.06
C TYR A 254 5.22 -6.72 9.41
N THR A 255 3.90 -6.66 9.54
CA THR A 255 3.18 -5.43 9.86
C THR A 255 2.25 -5.68 11.05
N ASP A 256 2.31 -4.80 12.03
CA ASP A 256 1.36 -4.69 13.15
C ASP A 256 0.55 -3.41 12.96
N GLU A 257 -0.77 -3.55 12.99
CA GLU A 257 -1.72 -2.43 12.87
C GLU A 257 -2.67 -2.42 14.05
N ARG A 258 -2.85 -1.22 14.61
CA ARG A 258 -3.90 -0.93 15.57
C ARG A 258 -4.75 0.21 15.05
N THR A 259 -6.06 0.00 14.99
CA THR A 259 -7.02 1.04 14.58
C THR A 259 -7.94 1.38 15.74
N ASP A 260 -8.02 2.68 16.03
CA ASP A 260 -9.00 3.28 16.92
C ASP A 260 -10.04 4.02 16.04
N ALA A 261 -11.23 3.44 15.91
CA ALA A 261 -12.32 3.95 15.09
C ALA A 261 -13.40 4.64 15.92
N ALA A 262 -14.29 5.36 15.26
CA ALA A 262 -15.44 6.02 15.87
C ALA A 262 -16.26 5.04 16.73
N GLY A 263 -16.86 5.54 17.82
CA GLY A 263 -17.63 4.72 18.74
C GLY A 263 -16.79 3.90 19.73
N GLY A 264 -15.47 4.14 19.80
CA GLY A 264 -14.58 3.36 20.67
C GLY A 264 -14.25 1.96 20.11
N ILE A 265 -14.52 1.71 18.85
CA ILE A 265 -14.22 0.45 18.16
C ILE A 265 -12.70 0.35 17.97
N ILE A 266 -12.10 -0.67 18.58
CA ILE A 266 -10.65 -0.91 18.49
C ILE A 266 -10.41 -2.29 17.92
N TYR A 267 -9.62 -2.39 16.86
CA TYR A 267 -9.18 -3.66 16.33
C TYR A 267 -7.68 -3.67 16.03
N ARG A 268 -7.11 -4.87 15.99
CA ARG A 268 -5.72 -5.11 15.64
C ARG A 268 -5.61 -6.13 14.53
N SER A 269 -4.57 -6.01 13.74
CA SER A 269 -4.21 -6.97 12.71
C SER A 269 -2.70 -7.13 12.66
N HIS A 270 -2.27 -8.36 12.46
CA HIS A 270 -0.88 -8.71 12.17
C HIS A 270 -0.85 -9.34 10.79
N SER A 271 0.01 -8.85 9.93
CA SER A 271 0.22 -9.46 8.63
C SER A 271 1.68 -9.77 8.40
N ALA A 272 1.92 -10.83 7.63
CA ALA A 272 3.25 -11.22 7.19
C ALA A 272 3.20 -11.56 5.70
N ASN A 273 4.22 -11.14 4.95
CA ASN A 273 4.37 -11.56 3.57
C ASN A 273 5.80 -12.00 3.27
N LEU A 274 5.93 -12.92 2.32
CA LEU A 274 7.20 -13.37 1.76
C LEU A 274 7.07 -13.33 0.25
N VAL A 275 7.95 -12.58 -0.40
CA VAL A 275 7.88 -12.30 -1.84
C VAL A 275 9.23 -12.57 -2.47
N TYR A 276 9.25 -13.42 -3.50
CA TYR A 276 10.35 -13.52 -4.45
C TYR A 276 10.15 -12.47 -5.54
N ALA A 277 11.11 -11.58 -5.71
CA ALA A 277 11.09 -10.55 -6.74
C ALA A 277 12.24 -10.77 -7.72
N TRP A 278 11.94 -10.53 -9.00
CA TRP A 278 12.89 -10.65 -10.09
C TRP A 278 12.84 -9.39 -10.96
N ARG A 279 14.02 -8.91 -11.40
CA ARG A 279 14.20 -7.76 -12.27
C ARG A 279 15.02 -8.15 -13.48
N TYR A 280 14.55 -7.70 -14.66
CA TYR A 280 15.27 -7.85 -15.93
C TYR A 280 16.30 -6.75 -16.14
#